data_d7a3d010c717b9729fe4637384bec9f9
#
_entry.id   d7a3d010c717b9729fe4637384bec9f9
#
_cell.length_a   1.000
_cell.length_b   1.000
_cell.length_c   1.000
_cell.angle_alpha   90.00
_cell.angle_beta   90.00
_cell.angle_gamma   90.00
#
_symmetry.space_group_name_H-M   'P 1'
#
loop_
_entity.id
_entity.type
_entity.pdbx_description
1 polymer ?
#
loop_
_entity_poly.entity_id
_entity_poly.type
_entity_poly.pdbx_seq_one_letter_code
_entity_poly.pdbx_strand_id
1 'polypeptide(L)'
;TKIDNMINIYLAKSAIYTKSYYIKELTLQKYVISKLTDVPSISNLILINNDYEFTKSDINLDQYLNIVECESRINNEDFFEVENNLKNIRREATKIKIPEIEIGPHCKSPYQCNYFDYCRINMPYYHVEQIPNQSKDQKQKINALGIKDIAKLPEINWLSDIQNRTIR
;
A
#
# COMPACT_ATOMS: atom_id res chain seq x y z
N THR A 1 -21.11 13.00 -5.94
CA THR A 1 -22.27 13.90 -5.94
C THR A 1 -21.96 15.09 -6.84
N LYS A 2 -22.90 15.51 -7.70
CA LYS A 2 -22.76 16.69 -8.55
C LYS A 2 -23.47 17.86 -7.90
N ILE A 3 -22.74 18.94 -7.60
CA ILE A 3 -23.23 20.18 -7.03
C ILE A 3 -22.60 21.33 -7.83
N ASP A 4 -23.39 22.33 -8.23
CA ASP A 4 -22.93 23.54 -8.92
C ASP A 4 -21.98 23.30 -10.11
N ASN A 5 -22.34 22.35 -10.99
CA ASN A 5 -21.56 21.92 -12.13
C ASN A 5 -20.17 21.35 -11.77
N MET A 6 -20.00 20.82 -10.56
CA MET A 6 -18.79 20.20 -10.05
C MET A 6 -19.10 18.80 -9.49
N ILE A 7 -18.18 17.86 -9.64
CA ILE A 7 -18.32 16.51 -9.11
C ILE A 7 -17.54 16.40 -7.79
N ASN A 8 -18.22 16.08 -6.71
CA ASN A 8 -17.55 15.76 -5.44
C ASN A 8 -17.37 14.25 -5.32
N ILE A 9 -16.11 13.82 -5.23
CA ILE A 9 -15.69 12.44 -5.00
C ILE A 9 -15.49 12.28 -3.49
N TYR A 10 -16.12 11.28 -2.88
CA TYR A 10 -15.98 10.98 -1.46
C TYR A 10 -15.49 9.55 -1.27
N LEU A 11 -14.41 9.39 -0.52
CA LEU A 11 -13.86 8.10 -0.12
C LEU A 11 -13.94 7.97 1.40
N ALA A 12 -14.83 7.10 1.89
CA ALA A 12 -14.97 6.85 3.32
C ALA A 12 -13.94 5.80 3.81
N LYS A 13 -13.29 6.09 4.92
CA LYS A 13 -12.33 5.19 5.58
C LYS A 13 -12.59 5.13 7.09
N SER A 14 -12.62 3.93 7.64
CA SER A 14 -12.64 3.69 9.09
C SER A 14 -11.27 4.00 9.69
N ALA A 15 -10.89 5.27 9.68
CA ALA A 15 -9.60 5.79 10.14
C ALA A 15 -9.78 7.21 10.67
N ILE A 16 -8.90 7.63 11.56
CA ILE A 16 -8.91 8.96 12.18
C ILE A 16 -7.95 9.96 11.53
N TYR A 17 -7.08 9.49 10.61
CA TYR A 17 -6.14 10.35 9.87
C TYR A 17 -5.93 9.85 8.44
N THR A 18 -5.49 10.77 7.58
CA THR A 18 -5.20 10.51 6.17
C THR A 18 -3.93 9.69 6.01
N LYS A 19 -4.00 8.60 5.23
CA LYS A 19 -2.84 7.78 4.85
C LYS A 19 -2.51 7.97 3.37
N SER A 20 -1.24 7.84 2.99
CA SER A 20 -0.79 8.05 1.61
C SER A 20 -1.52 7.18 0.58
N TYR A 21 -1.81 5.93 0.93
CA TYR A 21 -2.53 5.04 0.02
C TYR A 21 -4.02 5.39 -0.14
N TYR A 22 -4.64 6.16 0.78
CA TYR A 22 -5.99 6.72 0.56
C TYR A 22 -5.96 7.79 -0.53
N ILE A 23 -4.89 8.60 -0.55
CA ILE A 23 -4.69 9.60 -1.61
C ILE A 23 -4.52 8.91 -2.96
N LYS A 24 -3.72 7.83 -3.05
CA LYS A 24 -3.57 7.05 -4.29
C LYS A 24 -4.91 6.46 -4.78
N GLU A 25 -5.75 6.01 -3.88
CA GLU A 25 -7.09 5.50 -4.21
C GLU A 25 -8.00 6.63 -4.73
N LEU A 26 -8.00 7.80 -4.08
CA LEU A 26 -8.71 8.99 -4.56
C LEU A 26 -8.19 9.46 -5.92
N THR A 27 -6.87 9.44 -6.12
CA THR A 27 -6.24 9.77 -7.41
C THR A 27 -6.75 8.88 -8.53
N LEU A 28 -6.83 7.55 -8.28
CA LEU A 28 -7.38 6.60 -9.24
C LEU A 28 -8.86 6.92 -9.57
N GLN A 29 -9.68 7.18 -8.56
CA GLN A 29 -11.10 7.53 -8.77
C GLN A 29 -11.23 8.83 -9.57
N LYS A 30 -10.45 9.86 -9.21
CA LYS A 30 -10.44 11.13 -9.93
C LYS A 30 -9.98 10.96 -11.38
N TYR A 31 -8.94 10.16 -11.61
CA TYR A 31 -8.47 9.81 -12.96
C TYR A 31 -9.60 9.18 -13.80
N VAL A 32 -10.33 8.21 -13.23
CA VAL A 32 -11.46 7.57 -13.94
C VAL A 32 -12.54 8.61 -14.29
N ILE A 33 -12.92 9.46 -13.33
CA ILE A 33 -13.91 10.52 -13.56
C ILE A 33 -13.45 11.48 -14.67
N SER A 34 -12.17 11.87 -14.68
CA SER A 34 -11.61 12.77 -15.72
C SER A 34 -11.61 12.15 -17.12
N LYS A 35 -11.72 10.83 -17.25
CA LYS A 35 -11.86 10.14 -18.55
C LYS A 35 -13.31 9.99 -19.00
N LEU A 36 -14.26 10.20 -18.09
CA LEU A 36 -15.71 10.08 -18.37
C LEU A 36 -16.39 11.41 -18.65
N THR A 37 -15.82 12.52 -18.15
CA THR A 37 -16.43 13.85 -18.27
C THR A 37 -15.38 14.94 -18.11
N ASP A 38 -15.64 16.10 -18.76
CA ASP A 38 -14.85 17.32 -18.58
C ASP A 38 -15.31 18.17 -17.37
N VAL A 39 -16.32 17.70 -16.64
CA VAL A 39 -16.79 18.40 -15.44
C VAL A 39 -15.71 18.35 -14.35
N PRO A 40 -15.31 19.50 -13.78
CA PRO A 40 -14.32 19.53 -12.71
C PRO A 40 -14.73 18.68 -11.51
N SER A 41 -13.75 18.07 -10.83
CA SER A 41 -14.01 17.24 -9.65
C SER A 41 -13.10 17.61 -8.48
N ILE A 42 -13.63 17.50 -7.28
CA ILE A 42 -12.93 17.67 -6.00
C ILE A 42 -12.94 16.35 -5.24
N SER A 43 -11.80 16.00 -4.68
CA SER A 43 -11.58 14.73 -3.96
C SER A 43 -11.60 14.95 -2.45
N ASN A 44 -12.43 14.18 -1.76
CA ASN A 44 -12.63 14.29 -0.32
C ASN A 44 -12.48 12.92 0.36
N LEU A 45 -11.86 12.90 1.56
CA LEU A 45 -11.91 11.77 2.48
C LEU A 45 -12.97 12.00 3.54
N ILE A 46 -13.73 10.95 3.87
CA ILE A 46 -14.59 10.90 5.05
C ILE A 46 -13.87 10.03 6.07
N LEU A 47 -13.49 10.62 7.19
CA LEU A 47 -12.76 9.98 8.29
C LEU A 47 -13.56 10.03 9.57
N ILE A 48 -13.22 9.20 10.55
CA ILE A 48 -13.80 9.25 11.89
C ILE A 48 -13.20 10.44 12.63
N ASN A 49 -14.04 11.22 13.28
CA ASN A 49 -13.60 12.27 14.19
C ASN A 49 -13.15 11.66 15.53
N ASN A 50 -11.85 11.77 15.82
CA ASN A 50 -11.28 11.23 17.06
C ASN A 50 -11.73 11.99 18.32
N ASP A 51 -12.19 13.24 18.16
CA ASP A 51 -12.62 14.08 19.28
C ASP A 51 -14.13 13.95 19.55
N TYR A 52 -14.83 13.05 18.83
CA TYR A 52 -16.24 12.79 19.05
C TYR A 52 -16.48 12.02 20.33
N GLU A 53 -17.23 12.61 21.25
CA GLU A 53 -17.68 11.95 22.47
C GLU A 53 -19.05 11.31 22.27
N PHE A 54 -19.11 9.98 22.44
CA PHE A 54 -20.37 9.23 22.36
C PHE A 54 -21.25 9.53 23.57
N THR A 55 -22.33 10.23 23.34
CA THR A 55 -23.42 10.37 24.33
C THR A 55 -24.43 9.25 24.07
N LYS A 56 -25.04 8.68 25.14
CA LYS A 56 -25.97 7.54 25.07
C LYS A 56 -27.26 7.76 24.25
N SER A 57 -27.33 8.83 23.50
CA SER A 57 -28.35 9.16 22.49
C SER A 57 -27.90 8.75 21.10
N ASP A 58 -28.65 9.09 20.08
CA ASP A 58 -28.33 8.82 18.69
C ASP A 58 -26.98 9.42 18.26
N ILE A 59 -26.27 8.71 17.38
CA ILE A 59 -25.00 9.19 16.82
C ILE A 59 -25.27 10.40 15.92
N ASN A 60 -24.70 11.55 16.25
CA ASN A 60 -24.69 12.71 15.37
C ASN A 60 -23.57 12.52 14.31
N LEU A 61 -23.96 12.15 13.08
CA LEU A 61 -23.03 11.87 11.98
C LEU A 61 -22.20 13.10 11.58
N ASP A 62 -22.76 14.30 11.67
CA ASP A 62 -22.06 15.54 11.30
C ASP A 62 -20.91 15.86 12.27
N GLN A 63 -21.01 15.39 13.51
CA GLN A 63 -19.95 15.50 14.51
C GLN A 63 -19.03 14.29 14.54
N TYR A 64 -19.55 13.11 14.19
CA TYR A 64 -18.81 11.85 14.19
C TYR A 64 -17.85 11.72 13.00
N LEU A 65 -18.17 12.36 11.89
CA LEU A 65 -17.39 12.25 10.64
C LEU A 65 -16.70 13.59 10.31
N ASN A 66 -15.44 13.49 9.92
CA ASN A 66 -14.66 14.59 9.37
C ASN A 66 -14.54 14.44 7.86
N ILE A 67 -14.91 15.48 7.11
CA ILE A 67 -14.69 15.57 5.67
C ILE A 67 -13.39 16.36 5.44
N VAL A 68 -12.41 15.71 4.83
CA VAL A 68 -11.10 16.30 4.55
C VAL A 68 -10.93 16.44 3.04
N GLU A 69 -10.87 17.67 2.55
CA GLU A 69 -10.54 17.93 1.15
C GLU A 69 -9.10 17.54 0.86
N CYS A 70 -8.87 16.81 -0.23
CA CYS A 70 -7.58 16.25 -0.59
C CYS A 70 -7.05 16.75 -1.93
N GLU A 71 -7.66 17.79 -2.50
CA GLU A 71 -7.34 18.27 -3.83
C GLU A 71 -5.87 18.70 -3.98
N SER A 72 -5.33 19.41 -2.99
CA SER A 72 -3.94 19.86 -2.97
C SER A 72 -2.90 18.74 -2.86
N ARG A 73 -3.34 17.51 -2.62
CA ARG A 73 -2.49 16.32 -2.49
C ARG A 73 -2.45 15.46 -3.74
N ILE A 74 -3.20 15.85 -4.79
CA ILE A 74 -3.29 15.13 -6.07
C ILE A 74 -2.81 16.06 -7.17
N ASN A 75 -1.82 15.63 -7.94
CA ASN A 75 -1.23 16.41 -9.02
C ASN A 75 -1.22 15.65 -10.36
N ASN A 76 -0.75 16.29 -11.41
CA ASN A 76 -0.71 15.69 -12.74
C ASN A 76 0.29 14.52 -12.86
N GLU A 77 1.35 14.51 -12.06
CA GLU A 77 2.33 13.41 -12.03
C GLU A 77 1.68 12.14 -11.48
N ASP A 78 0.78 12.29 -10.49
CA ASP A 78 0.00 11.16 -9.95
C ASP A 78 -0.91 10.56 -11.02
N PHE A 79 -1.51 11.37 -11.89
CA PHE A 79 -2.32 10.88 -13.01
C PHE A 79 -1.48 10.10 -14.03
N PHE A 80 -0.27 10.57 -14.32
CA PHE A 80 0.66 9.85 -15.18
C PHE A 80 1.10 8.51 -14.57
N GLU A 81 1.35 8.47 -13.26
CA GLU A 81 1.63 7.22 -12.54
C GLU A 81 0.47 6.23 -12.67
N VAL A 82 -0.78 6.69 -12.46
CA VAL A 82 -1.99 5.85 -12.61
C VAL A 82 -2.09 5.29 -14.02
N GLU A 83 -1.91 6.11 -15.04
CA GLU A 83 -2.01 5.68 -16.44
C GLU A 83 -0.95 4.63 -16.79
N ASN A 84 0.29 4.83 -16.38
CA ASN A 84 1.36 3.87 -16.60
C ASN A 84 1.11 2.55 -15.86
N ASN A 85 0.64 2.61 -14.61
CA ASN A 85 0.28 1.43 -13.84
C ASN A 85 -0.85 0.62 -14.51
N LEU A 86 -1.88 1.30 -15.01
CA LEU A 86 -2.98 0.65 -15.75
C LEU A 86 -2.50 -0.02 -17.04
N LYS A 87 -1.60 0.64 -17.80
CA LYS A 87 -0.99 0.05 -19.01
C LYS A 87 -0.17 -1.20 -18.65
N ASN A 88 0.62 -1.13 -17.59
CA ASN A 88 1.44 -2.25 -17.11
C ASN A 88 0.57 -3.42 -16.65
N ILE A 89 -0.46 -3.17 -15.83
CA ILE A 89 -1.40 -4.19 -15.36
C ILE A 89 -2.07 -4.89 -16.55
N ARG A 90 -2.58 -4.13 -17.53
CA ARG A 90 -3.19 -4.71 -18.73
C ARG A 90 -2.20 -5.59 -19.49
N ARG A 91 -0.97 -5.13 -19.69
CA ARG A 91 0.08 -5.90 -20.37
C ARG A 91 0.39 -7.20 -19.63
N GLU A 92 0.53 -7.15 -18.31
CA GLU A 92 0.80 -8.37 -17.51
C GLU A 92 -0.39 -9.33 -17.50
N ALA A 93 -1.62 -8.82 -17.39
CA ALA A 93 -2.84 -9.61 -17.39
C ALA A 93 -3.11 -10.36 -18.71
N THR A 94 -2.52 -9.91 -19.82
CA THR A 94 -2.65 -10.60 -21.14
C THR A 94 -1.58 -11.67 -21.37
N LYS A 95 -0.59 -11.79 -20.49
CA LYS A 95 0.44 -12.83 -20.60
C LYS A 95 -0.10 -14.17 -20.16
N ILE A 96 0.28 -15.23 -20.91
CA ILE A 96 -0.03 -16.62 -20.53
C ILE A 96 0.82 -17.07 -19.33
N LYS A 97 2.05 -16.54 -19.22
CA LYS A 97 2.97 -16.87 -18.12
C LYS A 97 2.69 -16.02 -16.89
N ILE A 98 2.59 -16.67 -15.74
CA ILE A 98 2.46 -15.99 -14.45
C ILE A 98 3.70 -15.12 -14.21
N PRO A 99 3.54 -13.84 -13.79
CA PRO A 99 4.67 -12.97 -13.51
C PRO A 99 5.57 -13.53 -12.41
N GLU A 100 6.87 -13.54 -12.64
CA GLU A 100 7.87 -13.87 -11.63
C GLU A 100 8.13 -12.61 -10.79
N ILE A 101 7.47 -12.51 -9.65
CA ILE A 101 7.60 -11.38 -8.73
C ILE A 101 8.27 -11.88 -7.45
N GLU A 102 9.41 -11.29 -7.10
CA GLU A 102 10.08 -11.60 -5.83
C GLU A 102 9.26 -11.09 -4.64
N ILE A 103 9.25 -11.88 -3.56
CA ILE A 103 8.62 -11.45 -2.31
C ILE A 103 9.40 -10.29 -1.72
N GLY A 104 8.65 -9.26 -1.26
CA GLY A 104 9.23 -8.05 -0.71
C GLY A 104 8.25 -7.27 0.15
N PRO A 105 8.61 -6.05 0.58
CA PRO A 105 7.76 -5.20 1.41
C PRO A 105 6.35 -4.95 0.83
N HIS A 106 6.23 -4.89 -0.50
CA HIS A 106 4.95 -4.73 -1.21
C HIS A 106 3.96 -5.88 -0.96
N CYS A 107 4.45 -7.06 -0.55
CA CYS A 107 3.58 -8.19 -0.21
C CYS A 107 2.85 -8.03 1.13
N LYS A 108 3.27 -7.08 1.96
CA LYS A 108 2.73 -6.86 3.31
C LYS A 108 2.21 -5.43 3.53
N SER A 109 2.47 -4.52 2.62
CA SER A 109 2.10 -3.11 2.74
C SER A 109 1.44 -2.60 1.45
N PRO A 110 0.31 -1.85 1.55
CA PRO A 110 -0.43 -1.45 2.76
C PRO A 110 -1.25 -2.58 3.39
N TYR A 111 -1.49 -3.67 2.67
CA TYR A 111 -2.21 -4.87 3.08
C TYR A 111 -1.44 -6.11 2.66
N GLN A 112 -1.68 -7.23 3.33
CA GLN A 112 -1.10 -8.50 2.91
C GLN A 112 -1.65 -8.90 1.52
N CYS A 113 -0.74 -9.24 0.60
CA CYS A 113 -1.08 -9.71 -0.73
C CYS A 113 -1.79 -11.08 -0.64
N ASN A 114 -2.94 -11.22 -1.33
CA ASN A 114 -3.69 -12.49 -1.36
C ASN A 114 -2.91 -13.63 -2.02
N TYR A 115 -1.91 -13.33 -2.84
CA TYR A 115 -1.05 -14.32 -3.50
C TYR A 115 0.25 -14.60 -2.74
N PHE A 116 0.40 -14.07 -1.52
CA PHE A 116 1.62 -14.21 -0.74
C PHE A 116 2.03 -15.67 -0.53
N ASP A 117 1.08 -16.51 -0.15
CA ASP A 117 1.35 -17.95 0.11
C ASP A 117 1.69 -18.70 -1.18
N TYR A 118 1.06 -18.35 -2.31
CA TYR A 118 1.42 -18.88 -3.62
C TYR A 118 2.87 -18.55 -3.98
N CYS A 119 3.28 -17.30 -3.82
CA CYS A 119 4.66 -16.88 -4.12
C CYS A 119 5.70 -17.54 -3.20
N ARG A 120 5.28 -17.98 -2.00
CA ARG A 120 6.16 -18.68 -1.03
C ARG A 120 6.37 -20.16 -1.30
N ILE A 121 5.59 -20.80 -2.16
CA ILE A 121 5.67 -22.25 -2.38
C ILE A 121 7.08 -22.76 -2.67
N ASN A 122 7.87 -21.96 -3.40
CA ASN A 122 9.26 -22.31 -3.78
C ASN A 122 10.32 -21.65 -2.88
N MET A 123 9.92 -21.03 -1.77
CA MET A 123 10.87 -20.45 -0.84
C MET A 123 11.38 -21.49 0.15
N PRO A 124 12.65 -21.41 0.57
CA PRO A 124 13.15 -22.23 1.65
C PRO A 124 12.30 -22.07 2.92
N TYR A 125 12.13 -23.14 3.67
CA TYR A 125 11.39 -23.10 4.95
C TYR A 125 11.99 -22.07 5.91
N TYR A 126 13.33 -21.99 5.95
CA TYR A 126 14.08 -20.99 6.71
C TYR A 126 14.61 -19.90 5.78
N HIS A 127 13.71 -19.00 5.34
CA HIS A 127 14.10 -17.92 4.44
C HIS A 127 14.81 -16.78 5.20
N VAL A 128 15.82 -16.16 4.56
CA VAL A 128 16.63 -15.07 5.14
C VAL A 128 15.82 -13.86 5.65
N GLU A 129 14.62 -13.64 5.14
CA GLU A 129 13.71 -12.61 5.67
C GLU A 129 13.17 -12.91 7.07
N GLN A 130 13.31 -14.14 7.57
CA GLN A 130 12.89 -14.52 8.93
C GLN A 130 13.94 -14.11 9.98
N ILE A 131 15.13 -13.70 9.59
CA ILE A 131 16.13 -13.16 10.52
C ILE A 131 15.53 -11.92 11.20
N PRO A 132 15.43 -11.89 12.53
CA PRO A 132 14.71 -10.84 13.24
C PRO A 132 15.43 -9.48 13.17
N ASN A 133 14.66 -8.40 13.20
CA ASN A 133 15.16 -7.03 13.35
C ASN A 133 16.24 -6.61 12.34
N GLN A 134 16.16 -7.10 11.10
CA GLN A 134 17.09 -6.69 10.04
C GLN A 134 16.93 -5.20 9.72
N SER A 135 18.04 -4.47 9.74
CA SER A 135 18.11 -3.12 9.18
C SER A 135 18.01 -3.16 7.64
N LYS A 136 17.71 -2.02 7.03
CA LYS A 136 17.65 -1.90 5.57
C LYS A 136 19.00 -2.26 4.91
N ASP A 137 20.11 -1.83 5.52
CA ASP A 137 21.47 -2.14 5.07
C ASP A 137 21.76 -3.63 5.17
N GLN A 138 21.41 -4.28 6.28
CA GLN A 138 21.58 -5.74 6.46
C GLN A 138 20.79 -6.52 5.41
N LYS A 139 19.55 -6.15 5.12
CA LYS A 139 18.75 -6.78 4.06
C LYS A 139 19.43 -6.68 2.69
N GLN A 140 19.95 -5.50 2.36
CA GLN A 140 20.67 -5.29 1.10
C GLN A 140 21.91 -6.16 0.99
N LYS A 141 22.71 -6.24 2.06
CA LYS A 141 23.92 -7.08 2.13
C LYS A 141 23.60 -8.57 1.99
N ILE A 142 22.56 -9.06 2.70
CA ILE A 142 22.12 -10.45 2.58
C ILE A 142 21.63 -10.76 1.17
N ASN A 143 20.83 -9.89 0.57
CA ASN A 143 20.34 -10.05 -0.79
C ASN A 143 21.50 -10.09 -1.81
N ALA A 144 22.55 -9.28 -1.60
CA ALA A 144 23.74 -9.27 -2.45
C ALA A 144 24.50 -10.60 -2.42
N LEU A 145 24.38 -11.41 -1.36
CA LEU A 145 24.95 -12.76 -1.30
C LEU A 145 24.21 -13.76 -2.21
N GLY A 146 23.00 -13.43 -2.68
CA GLY A 146 22.17 -14.33 -3.49
C GLY A 146 21.65 -15.56 -2.74
N ILE A 147 21.84 -15.63 -1.42
CA ILE A 147 21.45 -16.76 -0.56
C ILE A 147 20.07 -16.46 0.02
N LYS A 148 19.12 -17.36 -0.22
CA LYS A 148 17.75 -17.25 0.27
C LYS A 148 17.46 -18.11 1.50
N ASP A 149 18.29 -19.10 1.78
CA ASP A 149 18.14 -20.05 2.88
C ASP A 149 19.09 -19.72 4.03
N ILE A 150 18.54 -19.51 5.22
CA ILE A 150 19.33 -19.20 6.44
C ILE A 150 20.39 -20.27 6.69
N ALA A 151 20.04 -21.55 6.50
CA ALA A 151 20.97 -22.66 6.74
C ALA A 151 22.20 -22.66 5.80
N LYS A 152 22.15 -21.89 4.72
CA LYS A 152 23.25 -21.73 3.75
C LYS A 152 24.04 -20.44 3.93
N LEU A 153 23.65 -19.59 4.89
CA LEU A 153 24.38 -18.36 5.17
C LEU A 153 25.72 -18.68 5.82
N PRO A 154 26.81 -18.04 5.39
CA PRO A 154 28.08 -18.10 6.10
C PRO A 154 27.95 -17.39 7.46
N GLU A 155 28.92 -17.59 8.34
CA GLU A 155 29.03 -16.80 9.56
C GLU A 155 29.21 -15.31 9.21
N ILE A 156 28.36 -14.45 9.76
CA ILE A 156 28.28 -13.05 9.37
C ILE A 156 28.56 -12.16 10.57
N ASN A 157 29.71 -11.49 10.57
CA ASN A 157 30.20 -10.68 11.67
C ASN A 157 29.50 -9.33 11.87
N TRP A 158 28.73 -8.86 10.88
CA TRP A 158 27.95 -7.62 10.99
C TRP A 158 26.48 -7.85 11.41
N LEU A 159 26.08 -9.08 11.70
CA LEU A 159 24.81 -9.40 12.33
C LEU A 159 24.97 -9.37 13.87
N SER A 160 23.88 -9.03 14.57
CA SER A 160 23.85 -9.09 16.03
C SER A 160 23.89 -10.54 16.53
N ASP A 161 24.24 -10.74 17.81
CA ASP A 161 24.26 -12.07 18.44
C ASP A 161 22.91 -12.79 18.37
N ILE A 162 21.80 -12.03 18.49
CA ILE A 162 20.44 -12.59 18.37
C ILE A 162 20.20 -13.09 16.94
N GLN A 163 20.60 -12.32 15.94
CA GLN A 163 20.47 -12.69 14.54
C GLN A 163 21.36 -13.89 14.19
N ASN A 164 22.59 -13.91 14.69
CA ASN A 164 23.53 -15.03 14.50
C ASN A 164 23.05 -16.33 15.17
N ARG A 165 22.32 -16.26 16.30
CA ARG A 165 21.68 -17.44 16.92
C ARG A 165 20.54 -18.01 16.07
N THR A 166 19.89 -17.19 15.27
CA THR A 166 18.81 -17.63 14.35
C THR A 166 19.39 -18.36 13.13
N ILE A 167 20.66 -18.12 12.80
CA ILE A 167 21.36 -18.72 11.64
C ILE A 167 21.99 -20.09 12.00
N ARG A 168 22.26 -20.33 13.27
CA ARG A 168 22.81 -21.60 13.79
C ARG A 168 21.72 -22.63 14.05
#